data_72bce7a9ef6dc81599144d8a07da2d7b
#
_entry.id   72bce7a9ef6dc81599144d8a07da2d7b
#
_cell.length_a   1.000
_cell.length_b   1.000
_cell.length_c   1.000
_cell.angle_alpha   90.00
_cell.angle_beta   90.00
_cell.angle_gamma   90.00
#
_symmetry.space_group_name_H-M   'P 1'
#
loop_
_entity.id
_entity.type
_entity.pdbx_description
1 polymer ?
#
loop_
_entity_poly.entity_id
_entity_poly.type
_entity_poly.pdbx_seq_one_letter_code
_entity_poly.pdbx_strand_id
1 'polypeptide(L)'
;MAQKQRFRDIKKGKIKEPPLPKERKRTRAKYAPITTKIKAFITDTFMLLMPIMYIVTYLIMGSLQEFQADILSGWIYILVPNFIIVFLFFWKSGQTPGCRAYSIELVDAKTGQKAHPLAIALRYYFELLSILSLLGLLMAFFRGDRKCLHDLLSGTILIETNE
;
A
#
# COMPACT_ATOMS: atom_id res chain seq x y z
N MET A 1 23.14 -21.85 36.69
CA MET A 1 22.69 -23.23 37.00
C MET A 1 21.19 -23.48 36.79
N ALA A 2 20.33 -22.50 36.82
CA ALA A 2 18.86 -22.64 36.66
C ALA A 2 18.40 -23.15 35.29
N GLN A 3 19.09 -22.81 34.22
CA GLN A 3 18.70 -23.15 32.85
C GLN A 3 18.84 -24.64 32.50
N LYS A 4 19.84 -25.31 33.11
CA LYS A 4 20.10 -26.73 32.86
C LYS A 4 19.10 -27.67 33.56
N GLN A 5 18.50 -27.24 34.66
CA GLN A 5 17.46 -27.98 35.38
C GLN A 5 16.16 -27.99 34.65
N ARG A 6 15.77 -26.85 34.00
CA ARG A 6 14.55 -26.70 33.24
C ARG A 6 14.42 -27.64 32.03
N PHE A 7 15.53 -27.90 31.32
CA PHE A 7 15.57 -28.87 30.22
C PHE A 7 15.38 -30.31 30.66
N ARG A 8 15.92 -30.69 31.84
CA ARG A 8 15.75 -32.03 32.41
C ARG A 8 14.30 -32.29 32.85
N ASP A 9 13.61 -31.29 33.36
CA ASP A 9 12.23 -31.38 33.84
C ASP A 9 11.23 -31.46 32.69
N ILE A 10 11.50 -30.82 31.57
CA ILE A 10 10.75 -30.96 30.31
C ILE A 10 10.90 -32.38 29.76
N LYS A 11 12.15 -32.92 29.72
CA LYS A 11 12.42 -34.26 29.19
C LYS A 11 11.79 -35.38 30.05
N LYS A 12 11.53 -35.11 31.33
CA LYS A 12 10.85 -36.06 32.25
C LYS A 12 9.34 -35.90 32.28
N GLY A 13 8.73 -35.06 31.37
CA GLY A 13 7.30 -34.86 31.29
C GLY A 13 6.66 -34.15 32.49
N LYS A 14 7.48 -33.63 33.43
CA LYS A 14 7.00 -32.94 34.64
C LYS A 14 6.48 -31.52 34.36
N ILE A 15 6.92 -30.90 33.29
CA ILE A 15 6.50 -29.55 32.87
C ILE A 15 6.10 -29.65 31.40
N LYS A 16 4.85 -29.34 31.04
CA LYS A 16 4.44 -29.16 29.64
C LYS A 16 5.24 -28.00 29.06
N GLU A 17 5.88 -28.22 27.91
CA GLU A 17 6.50 -27.12 27.18
C GLU A 17 5.48 -26.00 27.03
N PRO A 18 5.86 -24.74 27.35
CA PRO A 18 4.99 -23.62 27.02
C PRO A 18 4.71 -23.70 25.51
N PRO A 19 3.45 -23.55 25.07
CA PRO A 19 3.13 -23.61 23.66
C PRO A 19 4.08 -22.66 22.95
N LEU A 20 4.90 -23.20 22.04
CA LEU A 20 5.74 -22.39 21.16
C LEU A 20 4.88 -21.25 20.64
N PRO A 21 5.36 -19.99 20.66
CA PRO A 21 4.63 -18.90 20.07
C PRO A 21 4.17 -19.40 18.71
N LYS A 22 2.86 -19.47 18.49
CA LYS A 22 2.31 -19.88 17.20
C LYS A 22 3.03 -19.00 16.18
N GLU A 23 4.07 -19.53 15.53
CA GLU A 23 4.56 -18.93 14.30
C GLU A 23 3.28 -18.70 13.51
N ARG A 24 2.89 -17.44 13.37
CA ARG A 24 1.84 -17.09 12.40
C ARG A 24 2.32 -17.76 11.14
N LYS A 25 1.64 -18.87 10.76
CA LYS A 25 1.89 -19.54 9.49
C LYS A 25 2.05 -18.39 8.53
N ARG A 26 3.28 -18.20 8.00
CA ARG A 26 3.50 -17.39 6.82
C ARG A 26 2.71 -18.08 5.72
N THR A 27 1.39 -17.88 5.73
CA THR A 27 0.57 -18.10 4.56
C THR A 27 1.33 -17.31 3.52
N ARG A 28 1.84 -17.97 2.49
CA ARG A 28 2.50 -17.32 1.36
C ARG A 28 1.48 -16.31 0.87
N ALA A 29 1.65 -15.07 1.32
CA ALA A 29 0.74 -14.00 0.96
C ALA A 29 0.77 -13.94 -0.57
N LYS A 30 -0.36 -14.26 -1.17
CA LYS A 30 -0.47 -14.31 -2.62
C LYS A 30 -0.39 -12.87 -3.12
N TYR A 31 0.60 -12.59 -3.94
CA TYR A 31 0.73 -11.27 -4.55
C TYR A 31 -0.53 -10.96 -5.36
N ALA A 32 -1.08 -9.78 -5.15
CA ALA A 32 -2.22 -9.30 -5.90
C ALA A 32 -1.87 -9.25 -7.41
N PRO A 33 -2.72 -9.80 -8.29
CA PRO A 33 -2.51 -9.73 -9.72
C PRO A 33 -2.54 -8.28 -10.21
N ILE A 34 -1.82 -8.00 -11.30
CA ILE A 34 -1.71 -6.64 -11.85
C ILE A 34 -3.09 -6.07 -12.19
N THR A 35 -3.97 -6.90 -12.73
CA THR A 35 -5.35 -6.51 -13.07
C THR A 35 -6.13 -6.01 -11.85
N THR A 36 -5.98 -6.65 -10.70
CA THR A 36 -6.60 -6.24 -9.44
C THR A 36 -6.03 -4.93 -8.94
N LYS A 37 -4.71 -4.74 -9.03
CA LYS A 37 -4.04 -3.47 -8.68
C LYS A 37 -4.54 -2.31 -9.53
N ILE A 38 -4.67 -2.53 -10.85
CA ILE A 38 -5.17 -1.51 -11.78
C ILE A 38 -6.64 -1.17 -11.47
N LYS A 39 -7.49 -2.17 -11.23
CA LYS A 39 -8.89 -1.95 -10.85
C LYS A 39 -8.99 -1.14 -9.55
N ALA A 40 -8.21 -1.47 -8.53
CA ALA A 40 -8.17 -0.74 -7.28
C ALA A 40 -7.72 0.72 -7.51
N PHE A 41 -6.67 0.93 -8.29
CA PHE A 41 -6.19 2.27 -8.64
C PHE A 41 -7.24 3.10 -9.39
N ILE A 42 -7.93 2.52 -10.37
CA ILE A 42 -9.02 3.20 -11.09
C ILE A 42 -10.15 3.57 -10.13
N THR A 43 -10.53 2.65 -9.23
CA THR A 43 -11.57 2.92 -8.22
C THR A 43 -11.15 4.06 -7.28
N ASP A 44 -9.90 4.09 -6.81
CA ASP A 44 -9.39 5.18 -5.99
C ASP A 44 -9.36 6.51 -6.74
N THR A 45 -8.99 6.49 -8.02
CA THR A 45 -9.01 7.69 -8.87
C THR A 45 -10.42 8.28 -8.96
N PHE A 46 -11.43 7.45 -9.21
CA PHE A 46 -12.81 7.93 -9.26
C PHE A 46 -13.36 8.35 -7.89
N MET A 47 -12.99 7.64 -6.83
CA MET A 47 -13.56 7.82 -5.51
C MET A 47 -12.89 8.94 -4.70
N LEU A 48 -11.60 9.15 -4.89
CA LEU A 48 -10.81 10.14 -4.15
C LEU A 48 -10.40 11.32 -5.03
N LEU A 49 -9.77 11.06 -6.19
CA LEU A 49 -9.18 12.12 -7.00
C LEU A 49 -10.25 12.97 -7.70
N MET A 50 -11.29 12.36 -8.25
CA MET A 50 -12.35 13.10 -8.95
C MET A 50 -13.07 14.13 -8.08
N PRO A 51 -13.55 13.79 -6.85
CA PRO A 51 -14.15 14.78 -5.97
C PRO A 51 -13.19 15.91 -5.58
N ILE A 52 -11.92 15.56 -5.28
CA ILE A 52 -10.91 16.56 -4.95
C ILE A 52 -10.70 17.51 -6.12
N MET A 53 -10.55 16.98 -7.32
CA MET A 53 -10.37 17.77 -8.54
C MET A 53 -11.55 18.72 -8.77
N TYR A 54 -12.79 18.25 -8.57
CA TYR A 54 -13.98 19.07 -8.70
C TYR A 54 -13.99 20.23 -7.67
N ILE A 55 -13.71 19.92 -6.40
CA ILE A 55 -13.65 20.93 -5.33
C ILE A 55 -12.55 21.97 -5.63
N VAL A 56 -11.36 21.51 -6.02
CA VAL A 56 -10.25 22.44 -6.31
C VAL A 56 -10.59 23.35 -7.49
N THR A 57 -11.08 22.78 -8.59
CA THR A 57 -11.33 23.56 -9.82
C THR A 57 -12.45 24.57 -9.63
N TYR A 58 -13.55 24.23 -8.96
CA TYR A 58 -14.73 25.07 -8.90
C TYR A 58 -14.90 25.84 -7.59
N LEU A 59 -14.45 25.29 -6.43
CA LEU A 59 -14.57 25.99 -5.15
C LEU A 59 -13.32 26.80 -4.79
N ILE A 60 -12.13 26.29 -5.11
CA ILE A 60 -10.87 26.95 -4.72
C ILE A 60 -10.41 27.90 -5.81
N MET A 61 -10.36 27.45 -7.06
CA MET A 61 -9.90 28.25 -8.19
C MET A 61 -11.03 29.04 -8.87
N GLY A 62 -12.29 28.67 -8.64
CA GLY A 62 -13.49 29.38 -9.13
C GLY A 62 -13.94 28.98 -10.53
N SER A 63 -13.02 28.64 -11.43
CA SER A 63 -13.37 28.23 -12.79
C SER A 63 -12.30 27.35 -13.44
N LEU A 64 -12.69 26.63 -14.48
CA LEU A 64 -11.75 25.86 -15.30
C LEU A 64 -10.74 26.77 -16.03
N GLN A 65 -11.13 28.01 -16.35
CA GLN A 65 -10.25 28.97 -17.01
C GLN A 65 -9.12 29.42 -16.07
N GLU A 66 -9.43 29.69 -14.79
CA GLU A 66 -8.45 30.02 -13.78
C GLU A 66 -7.53 28.85 -13.47
N PHE A 67 -8.06 27.63 -13.44
CA PHE A 67 -7.24 26.43 -13.32
C PHE A 67 -6.27 26.28 -14.50
N GLN A 68 -6.70 26.56 -15.72
CA GLN A 68 -5.83 26.52 -16.91
C GLN A 68 -4.79 27.66 -16.94
N ALA A 69 -5.11 28.82 -16.39
CA ALA A 69 -4.19 29.95 -16.29
C ALA A 69 -3.03 29.67 -15.30
N ASP A 70 -3.30 28.92 -14.24
CA ASP A 70 -2.28 28.52 -13.25
C ASP A 70 -2.34 27.00 -12.97
N ILE A 71 -1.96 26.25 -13.99
CA ILE A 71 -1.99 24.77 -13.96
C ILE A 71 -1.12 24.21 -12.82
N LEU A 72 0.02 24.83 -12.54
CA LEU A 72 0.94 24.32 -11.53
C LEU A 72 0.33 24.37 -10.12
N SER A 73 -0.22 25.52 -9.75
CA SER A 73 -0.92 25.67 -8.46
C SER A 73 -2.13 24.76 -8.38
N GLY A 74 -2.90 24.64 -9.47
CA GLY A 74 -4.04 23.75 -9.57
C GLY A 74 -3.67 22.29 -9.26
N TRP A 75 -2.61 21.78 -9.86
CA TRP A 75 -2.13 20.42 -9.57
C TRP A 75 -1.61 20.24 -8.15
N ILE A 76 -0.93 21.25 -7.58
CA ILE A 76 -0.49 21.20 -6.19
C ILE A 76 -1.70 21.10 -5.25
N TYR A 77 -2.73 21.93 -5.46
CA TYR A 77 -3.96 21.89 -4.67
C TYR A 77 -4.73 20.58 -4.80
N ILE A 78 -4.59 19.84 -5.90
CA ILE A 78 -5.19 18.51 -6.06
C ILE A 78 -4.31 17.43 -5.40
N LEU A 79 -3.01 17.43 -5.70
CA LEU A 79 -2.12 16.33 -5.29
C LEU A 79 -1.84 16.32 -3.78
N VAL A 80 -1.75 17.49 -3.14
CA VAL A 80 -1.48 17.57 -1.71
C VAL A 80 -2.60 16.95 -0.85
N PRO A 81 -3.86 17.33 -0.99
CA PRO A 81 -4.94 16.67 -0.23
C PRO A 81 -5.10 15.21 -0.63
N ASN A 82 -4.96 14.85 -1.91
CA ASN A 82 -5.00 13.46 -2.34
C ASN A 82 -3.90 12.63 -1.67
N PHE A 83 -2.67 13.14 -1.62
CA PHE A 83 -1.57 12.50 -0.90
C PHE A 83 -1.91 12.27 0.57
N ILE A 84 -2.39 13.30 1.27
CA ILE A 84 -2.73 13.21 2.70
C ILE A 84 -3.79 12.13 2.93
N ILE A 85 -4.84 12.10 2.11
CA ILE A 85 -5.94 11.14 2.24
C ILE A 85 -5.45 9.71 1.98
N VAL A 86 -4.74 9.47 0.89
CA VAL A 86 -4.19 8.14 0.54
C VAL A 86 -3.19 7.67 1.58
N PHE A 87 -2.30 8.58 2.05
CA PHE A 87 -1.34 8.29 3.11
C PHE A 87 -2.03 7.87 4.41
N LEU A 88 -3.06 8.59 4.85
CA LEU A 88 -3.82 8.27 6.06
C LEU A 88 -4.53 6.91 5.95
N PHE A 89 -5.09 6.58 4.79
CA PHE A 89 -5.73 5.29 4.56
C PHE A 89 -4.72 4.15 4.66
N PHE A 90 -3.59 4.24 4.00
CA PHE A 90 -2.55 3.21 4.08
C PHE A 90 -1.95 3.11 5.48
N TRP A 91 -1.71 4.25 6.14
CA TRP A 91 -1.13 4.26 7.49
C TRP A 91 -2.09 3.65 8.52
N LYS A 92 -3.37 4.01 8.49
CA LYS A 92 -4.35 3.57 9.47
C LYS A 92 -4.85 2.15 9.21
N SER A 93 -5.27 1.85 8.00
CA SER A 93 -5.92 0.58 7.66
C SER A 93 -5.07 -0.35 6.78
N GLY A 94 -3.99 0.14 6.17
CA GLY A 94 -3.23 -0.63 5.17
C GLY A 94 -3.94 -0.74 3.82
N GLN A 95 -5.11 -0.11 3.66
CA GLN A 95 -5.96 -0.23 2.49
C GLN A 95 -6.59 1.12 2.15
N THR A 96 -6.57 1.49 0.86
CA THR A 96 -7.43 2.55 0.32
C THR A 96 -8.84 2.01 0.06
N PRO A 97 -9.84 2.86 -0.20
CA PRO A 97 -11.17 2.40 -0.59
C PRO A 97 -11.17 1.44 -1.78
N GLY A 98 -10.37 1.71 -2.82
CA GLY A 98 -10.19 0.81 -3.96
C GLY A 98 -9.51 -0.50 -3.57
N CYS A 99 -8.46 -0.46 -2.77
CA CYS A 99 -7.82 -1.67 -2.26
C CYS A 99 -8.78 -2.54 -1.45
N ARG A 100 -9.63 -1.91 -0.63
CA ARG A 100 -10.64 -2.60 0.17
C ARG A 100 -11.72 -3.24 -0.69
N ALA A 101 -12.16 -2.58 -1.76
CA ALA A 101 -13.15 -3.11 -2.70
C ALA A 101 -12.69 -4.40 -3.41
N TYR A 102 -11.38 -4.57 -3.55
CA TYR A 102 -10.78 -5.73 -4.22
C TYR A 102 -10.01 -6.66 -3.26
N SER A 103 -10.24 -6.54 -1.95
CA SER A 103 -9.63 -7.38 -0.90
C SER A 103 -8.10 -7.47 -1.03
N ILE A 104 -7.44 -6.32 -1.21
CA ILE A 104 -5.98 -6.23 -1.24
C ILE A 104 -5.46 -5.29 -0.15
N GLU A 105 -4.31 -5.61 0.41
CA GLU A 105 -3.69 -4.86 1.50
C GLU A 105 -2.22 -4.54 1.19
N LEU A 106 -1.78 -3.34 1.61
CA LEU A 106 -0.40 -2.91 1.50
C LEU A 106 0.41 -3.40 2.70
N VAL A 107 1.47 -4.16 2.42
CA VAL A 107 2.40 -4.65 3.42
C VAL A 107 3.85 -4.40 3.02
N ASP A 108 4.73 -4.41 3.99
CA ASP A 108 6.17 -4.39 3.76
C ASP A 108 6.62 -5.71 3.11
N ALA A 109 7.42 -5.61 2.04
CA ALA A 109 7.86 -6.76 1.25
C ALA A 109 8.76 -7.73 2.03
N LYS A 110 9.47 -7.24 3.06
CA LYS A 110 10.43 -8.03 3.84
C LYS A 110 9.78 -8.67 5.05
N THR A 111 8.97 -7.91 5.78
CA THR A 111 8.39 -8.33 7.06
C THR A 111 7.00 -8.92 6.91
N GLY A 112 6.26 -8.59 5.84
CA GLY A 112 4.86 -8.95 5.67
C GLY A 112 3.93 -8.28 6.67
N GLN A 113 4.41 -7.26 7.39
CA GLN A 113 3.64 -6.45 8.33
C GLN A 113 3.19 -5.14 7.67
N LYS A 114 2.46 -4.30 8.40
CA LYS A 114 2.06 -2.97 7.92
C LYS A 114 3.28 -2.19 7.43
N ALA A 115 3.15 -1.58 6.27
CA ALA A 115 4.20 -0.76 5.68
C ALA A 115 4.56 0.43 6.58
N HIS A 116 5.85 0.75 6.65
CA HIS A 116 6.33 1.90 7.40
C HIS A 116 5.83 3.22 6.76
N PRO A 117 5.51 4.27 7.52
CA PRO A 117 5.02 5.55 6.96
C PRO A 117 5.89 6.13 5.85
N LEU A 118 7.21 6.07 6.02
CA LEU A 118 8.15 6.53 5.00
C LEU A 118 8.03 5.73 3.68
N ALA A 119 7.85 4.42 3.79
CA ALA A 119 7.67 3.57 2.61
C ALA A 119 6.36 3.88 1.88
N ILE A 120 5.29 4.24 2.61
CA ILE A 120 4.01 4.68 2.04
C ILE A 120 4.19 6.01 1.29
N ALA A 121 4.90 6.98 1.87
CA ALA A 121 5.17 8.26 1.22
C ALA A 121 6.01 8.10 -0.05
N LEU A 122 7.08 7.31 0.02
CA LEU A 122 7.92 6.98 -1.15
C LEU A 122 7.12 6.26 -2.24
N ARG A 123 6.23 5.33 -1.85
CA ARG A 123 5.35 4.62 -2.77
C ARG A 123 4.49 5.60 -3.57
N TYR A 124 3.82 6.54 -2.90
CA TYR A 124 2.97 7.53 -3.57
C TYR A 124 3.77 8.39 -4.56
N TYR A 125 4.95 8.85 -4.16
CA TYR A 125 5.83 9.62 -5.02
C TYR A 125 6.26 8.83 -6.27
N PHE A 126 6.70 7.58 -6.10
CA PHE A 126 7.08 6.73 -7.22
C PHE A 126 5.88 6.27 -8.07
N GLU A 127 4.69 6.20 -7.48
CA GLU A 127 3.45 5.92 -8.21
C GLU A 127 3.13 7.06 -9.18
N LEU A 128 3.19 8.32 -8.73
CA LEU A 128 3.06 9.50 -9.59
C LEU A 128 4.10 9.50 -10.71
N LEU A 129 5.36 9.25 -10.38
CA LEU A 129 6.44 9.18 -11.36
C LEU A 129 6.22 8.04 -12.38
N SER A 130 5.72 6.90 -11.93
CA SER A 130 5.41 5.73 -12.74
C SER A 130 4.26 6.00 -13.72
N ILE A 131 3.25 6.75 -13.29
CA ILE A 131 2.12 7.16 -14.14
C ILE A 131 2.62 8.16 -15.19
N LEU A 132 3.40 9.15 -14.77
CA LEU A 132 3.93 10.20 -15.66
C LEU A 132 4.85 9.62 -16.75
N SER A 133 5.64 8.57 -16.39
CA SER A 133 6.59 7.95 -17.33
C SER A 133 5.97 6.85 -18.21
N LEU A 134 4.71 6.45 -18.00
CA LEU A 134 4.06 5.28 -18.63
C LEU A 134 4.91 3.99 -18.58
N LEU A 135 6.23 4.11 -18.55
CA LEU A 135 7.20 3.02 -18.49
C LEU A 135 7.06 2.19 -17.21
N GLY A 136 6.73 2.82 -16.08
CA GLY A 136 6.54 2.13 -14.81
C GLY A 136 5.34 1.18 -14.81
N LEU A 137 4.29 1.52 -15.53
CA LEU A 137 3.12 0.67 -15.72
C LEU A 137 3.43 -0.48 -16.70
N LEU A 138 4.11 -0.18 -17.80
CA LEU A 138 4.51 -1.18 -18.81
C LEU A 138 5.49 -2.21 -18.20
N MET A 139 6.40 -1.79 -17.34
CA MET A 139 7.35 -2.68 -16.68
C MET A 139 6.68 -3.80 -15.87
N ALA A 140 5.50 -3.53 -15.30
CA ALA A 140 4.72 -4.51 -14.57
C ALA A 140 4.16 -5.64 -15.46
N PHE A 141 3.93 -5.38 -16.75
CA PHE A 141 3.48 -6.37 -17.72
C PHE A 141 4.62 -7.27 -18.23
N PHE A 142 5.82 -6.69 -18.38
CA PHE A 142 6.99 -7.43 -18.91
C PHE A 142 7.69 -8.27 -17.82
N ARG A 143 7.44 -7.97 -16.56
CA ARG A 143 8.13 -8.64 -15.45
C ARG A 143 7.29 -9.75 -14.84
N GLY A 144 7.83 -10.97 -14.80
CA GLY A 144 7.17 -12.16 -14.24
C GLY A 144 6.83 -12.06 -12.73
N ASP A 145 7.48 -11.15 -11.99
CA ASP A 145 7.28 -10.96 -10.54
C ASP A 145 5.99 -10.21 -10.15
N ARG A 146 5.22 -9.71 -11.11
CA ARG A 146 3.97 -8.94 -10.88
C ARG A 146 4.14 -7.73 -9.96
N LYS A 147 5.37 -7.23 -9.80
CA LYS A 147 5.69 -6.04 -9.01
C LYS A 147 5.80 -4.83 -9.91
N CYS A 148 5.10 -3.76 -9.55
CA CYS A 148 5.24 -2.48 -10.23
C CYS A 148 6.57 -1.80 -9.82
N LEU A 149 7.01 -0.81 -10.58
CA LEU A 149 8.24 -0.06 -10.28
C LEU A 149 8.19 0.58 -8.89
N HIS A 150 7.07 1.20 -8.54
CA HIS A 150 6.84 1.81 -7.23
C HIS A 150 6.83 0.81 -6.08
N ASP A 151 6.37 -0.45 -6.32
CA ASP A 151 6.43 -1.53 -5.32
C ASP A 151 7.88 -1.89 -4.97
N LEU A 152 8.76 -1.92 -5.99
CA LEU A 152 10.17 -2.26 -5.81
C LEU A 152 10.95 -1.16 -5.09
N LEU A 153 10.74 0.10 -5.49
CA LEU A 153 11.48 1.25 -4.96
C LEU A 153 11.05 1.59 -3.53
N SER A 154 9.77 1.41 -3.20
CA SER A 154 9.27 1.63 -1.84
C SER A 154 9.47 0.44 -0.90
N GLY A 155 9.84 -0.74 -1.42
CA GLY A 155 9.95 -1.97 -0.64
C GLY A 155 8.61 -2.47 -0.09
N THR A 156 7.49 -2.09 -0.71
CA THR A 156 6.14 -2.50 -0.33
C THR A 156 5.51 -3.40 -1.39
N ILE A 157 4.51 -4.17 -0.99
CA ILE A 157 3.77 -5.05 -1.89
C ILE A 157 2.29 -5.04 -1.56
N LEU A 158 1.46 -5.23 -2.58
CA LEU A 158 0.03 -5.49 -2.41
C LEU A 158 -0.22 -7.00 -2.41
N ILE A 159 -0.86 -7.49 -1.36
CA ILE A 159 -1.23 -8.89 -1.17
C ILE A 159 -2.74 -9.05 -1.16
N GLU A 160 -3.25 -10.22 -1.56
CA GLU A 160 -4.65 -10.58 -1.40
C GLU A 160 -4.93 -10.83 0.08
N THR A 161 -5.98 -10.18 0.60
CA THR A 161 -6.49 -10.45 1.96
C THR A 161 -7.43 -11.64 1.85
N ASN A 162 -7.11 -12.76 2.48
CA ASN A 162 -8.07 -13.87 2.65
C ASN A 162 -9.06 -13.43 3.74
N GLU A 163 -10.24 -12.98 3.35
CA GLU A 163 -11.43 -13.03 4.20
C GLU A 163 -12.01 -14.41 4.25
#